data_6fe8844cc7e3c4699ee57440d3c9e15d
#
_entry.id   6fe8844cc7e3c4699ee57440d3c9e15d
#
_cell.length_a   1.000
_cell.length_b   1.000
_cell.length_c   1.000
_cell.angle_alpha   90.00
_cell.angle_beta   90.00
_cell.angle_gamma   90.00
#
_symmetry.space_group_name_H-M   'P 1'
#
loop_
_entity.id
_entity.type
_entity.pdbx_description
1 polymer ?
#
loop_
_entity_poly.entity_id
_entity_poly.type
_entity_poly.pdbx_seq_one_letter_code
_entity_poly.pdbx_strand_id
1 'polypeptide(L)'
;MKIPSLPQNDHDLFSLLKRDLFTAVVGDVLDAAGLTRQFLPPEIRPLHSNMVIVGRAMPVLEADCFQETVVYTGEKQPFGVMFRALDSLQKDEVYVCTGSSLNYALWGELMSTRARHLGAAGAVVDGFSRDTKGILKLDFPTFSRGAYAQDQRVRGRVVDFRCSIKFSNGLGVHPGDVLFGDIDGVVVIPADHLRDIVQAALEKVYGENTVAKAIRAGMSAQKAWDTYGIM
;
A
#
# COMPACT_ATOMS: atom_id res chain seq x y z
N MET A 1 19.45 -3.29 -22.72
CA MET A 1 19.45 -4.06 -21.44
C MET A 1 18.45 -5.17 -21.59
N LYS A 2 18.70 -6.37 -21.05
CA LYS A 2 17.74 -7.49 -21.15
C LYS A 2 16.75 -7.38 -19.99
N ILE A 3 15.45 -7.40 -20.28
CA ILE A 3 14.39 -7.40 -19.28
C ILE A 3 14.56 -8.66 -18.40
N PRO A 4 14.57 -8.54 -17.08
CA PRO A 4 14.70 -9.69 -16.19
C PRO A 4 13.46 -10.60 -16.31
N SER A 5 13.66 -11.90 -16.18
CA SER A 5 12.54 -12.84 -16.05
C SER A 5 11.89 -12.68 -14.67
N LEU A 6 10.55 -12.75 -14.61
CA LEU A 6 9.83 -12.63 -13.34
C LEU A 6 10.13 -13.81 -12.40
N PRO A 7 10.48 -13.53 -11.14
CA PRO A 7 10.59 -14.56 -10.11
C PRO A 7 9.27 -15.32 -9.92
N GLN A 8 9.36 -16.56 -9.45
CA GLN A 8 8.18 -17.39 -9.24
C GLN A 8 7.50 -17.14 -7.89
N ASN A 9 8.29 -16.85 -6.85
CA ASN A 9 7.77 -16.57 -5.53
C ASN A 9 7.55 -15.07 -5.30
N ASP A 10 6.62 -14.76 -4.41
CA ASP A 10 6.24 -13.37 -4.10
C ASP A 10 7.37 -12.54 -3.51
N HIS A 11 8.18 -13.11 -2.61
CA HIS A 11 9.26 -12.38 -1.95
C HIS A 11 10.27 -11.79 -2.94
N ASP A 12 10.73 -12.59 -3.87
CA ASP A 12 11.68 -12.16 -4.90
C ASP A 12 11.00 -11.23 -5.93
N LEU A 13 9.72 -11.49 -6.24
CA LEU A 13 8.94 -10.62 -7.11
C LEU A 13 8.76 -9.23 -6.49
N PHE A 14 8.42 -9.15 -5.20
CA PHE A 14 8.28 -7.87 -4.50
C PHE A 14 9.61 -7.14 -4.34
N SER A 15 10.70 -7.87 -4.16
CA SER A 15 12.06 -7.30 -4.17
C SER A 15 12.41 -6.69 -5.53
N LEU A 16 12.00 -7.33 -6.63
CA LEU A 16 12.17 -6.81 -7.98
C LEU A 16 11.33 -5.53 -8.20
N LEU A 17 10.05 -5.50 -7.78
CA LEU A 17 9.22 -4.31 -7.87
C LEU A 17 9.86 -3.12 -7.13
N LYS A 18 10.30 -3.33 -5.88
CA LYS A 18 10.94 -2.29 -5.06
C LYS A 18 12.22 -1.72 -5.69
N ARG A 19 12.96 -2.55 -6.42
CA ARG A 19 14.24 -2.16 -7.02
C ARG A 19 14.09 -1.45 -8.36
N ASP A 20 13.18 -1.93 -9.22
CA ASP A 20 13.16 -1.60 -10.64
C ASP A 20 11.93 -0.79 -11.07
N LEU A 21 10.87 -0.73 -10.27
CA LEU A 21 9.62 -0.05 -10.60
C LEU A 21 9.30 1.09 -9.63
N PHE A 22 8.33 1.91 -10.01
CA PHE A 22 7.73 2.97 -9.18
C PHE A 22 6.23 3.04 -9.48
N THR A 23 5.44 3.63 -8.54
CA THR A 23 3.98 3.57 -8.59
C THR A 23 3.40 4.21 -9.86
N ALA A 24 3.98 5.30 -10.36
CA ALA A 24 3.47 5.97 -11.56
C ALA A 24 3.53 5.08 -12.80
N VAL A 25 4.65 4.36 -13.04
CA VAL A 25 4.75 3.47 -14.20
C VAL A 25 3.79 2.28 -14.11
N VAL A 26 3.57 1.77 -12.90
CA VAL A 26 2.59 0.70 -12.67
C VAL A 26 1.17 1.21 -12.93
N GLY A 27 0.86 2.42 -12.48
CA GLY A 27 -0.41 3.09 -12.77
C GLY A 27 -0.69 3.24 -14.25
N ASP A 28 0.28 3.71 -15.01
CA ASP A 28 0.15 3.87 -16.47
C ASP A 28 -0.15 2.53 -17.18
N VAL A 29 0.49 1.44 -16.72
CA VAL A 29 0.26 0.11 -17.26
C VAL A 29 -1.12 -0.43 -16.89
N LEU A 30 -1.56 -0.18 -15.67
CA LEU A 30 -2.93 -0.52 -15.23
C LEU A 30 -3.97 0.23 -16.07
N ASP A 31 -3.77 1.52 -16.32
CA ASP A 31 -4.65 2.31 -17.17
C ASP A 31 -4.70 1.76 -18.60
N ALA A 32 -3.56 1.41 -19.17
CA ALA A 32 -3.47 0.78 -20.48
C ALA A 32 -4.17 -0.60 -20.55
N ALA A 33 -4.21 -1.32 -19.43
CA ALA A 33 -4.93 -2.58 -19.28
C ALA A 33 -6.45 -2.40 -18.99
N GLY A 34 -6.94 -1.14 -18.96
CA GLY A 34 -8.35 -0.82 -18.66
C GLY A 34 -8.68 -0.78 -17.16
N LEU A 35 -7.69 -0.92 -16.28
CA LEU A 35 -7.82 -0.88 -14.83
C LEU A 35 -7.58 0.56 -14.32
N THR A 36 -8.48 1.48 -14.64
CA THR A 36 -8.29 2.93 -14.51
C THR A 36 -8.57 3.53 -13.12
N ARG A 37 -8.82 2.70 -12.10
CA ARG A 37 -9.17 3.16 -10.73
C ARG A 37 -8.43 2.36 -9.68
N GLN A 38 -7.10 2.35 -9.75
CA GLN A 38 -6.26 1.48 -8.90
C GLN A 38 -5.42 2.23 -7.87
N PHE A 39 -5.51 3.55 -7.80
CA PHE A 39 -4.84 4.33 -6.76
C PHE A 39 -5.71 4.54 -5.53
N LEU A 40 -5.12 4.39 -4.34
CA LEU A 40 -5.73 4.78 -3.09
C LEU A 40 -5.89 6.31 -3.02
N PRO A 41 -6.70 6.84 -2.07
CA PRO A 41 -6.83 8.29 -1.90
C PRO A 41 -5.47 8.99 -1.80
N PRO A 42 -5.27 10.11 -2.52
CA PRO A 42 -3.97 10.77 -2.66
C PRO A 42 -3.41 11.35 -1.36
N GLU A 43 -4.22 11.45 -0.32
CA GLU A 43 -3.79 11.89 1.01
C GLU A 43 -3.04 10.78 1.78
N ILE A 44 -3.16 9.52 1.36
CA ILE A 44 -2.42 8.41 1.96
C ILE A 44 -0.99 8.44 1.44
N ARG A 45 -0.07 8.84 2.31
CA ARG A 45 1.35 9.08 1.98
C ARG A 45 2.27 8.34 2.95
N PRO A 46 3.50 8.04 2.52
CA PRO A 46 4.49 7.46 3.43
C PRO A 46 4.86 8.44 4.54
N LEU A 47 5.13 7.93 5.74
CA LEU A 47 5.62 8.76 6.86
C LEU A 47 7.01 9.36 6.60
N HIS A 48 7.77 8.77 5.68
CA HIS A 48 9.07 9.26 5.24
C HIS A 48 9.25 8.99 3.75
N SER A 49 9.83 9.93 3.02
CA SER A 49 9.97 9.89 1.55
C SER A 49 10.70 8.66 0.99
N ASN A 50 11.54 8.02 1.81
CA ASN A 50 12.29 6.83 1.39
C ASN A 50 11.53 5.51 1.62
N MET A 51 10.35 5.57 2.24
CA MET A 51 9.56 4.37 2.47
C MET A 51 8.95 3.86 1.17
N VAL A 52 9.19 2.59 0.88
CA VAL A 52 8.58 1.84 -0.21
C VAL A 52 7.92 0.61 0.36
N ILE A 53 6.69 0.35 -0.02
CA ILE A 53 5.93 -0.82 0.41
C ILE A 53 5.50 -1.64 -0.80
N VAL A 54 5.72 -2.96 -0.75
CA VAL A 54 5.16 -3.92 -1.69
C VAL A 54 4.80 -5.17 -0.91
N GLY A 55 3.56 -5.64 -1.05
CA GLY A 55 3.13 -6.87 -0.40
C GLY A 55 1.67 -7.23 -0.66
N ARG A 56 1.28 -8.43 -0.25
CA ARG A 56 -0.09 -8.90 -0.36
C ARG A 56 -1.01 -8.18 0.62
N ALA A 57 -2.16 -7.73 0.15
CA ALA A 57 -3.15 -7.10 0.99
C ALA A 57 -3.71 -8.06 2.05
N MET A 58 -3.62 -7.67 3.30
CA MET A 58 -4.41 -8.20 4.41
C MET A 58 -5.39 -7.09 4.84
N PRO A 59 -6.59 -7.04 4.21
CA PRO A 59 -7.53 -5.95 4.44
C PRO A 59 -8.21 -6.06 5.80
N VAL A 60 -8.47 -4.90 6.40
CA VAL A 60 -9.06 -4.74 7.71
C VAL A 60 -10.15 -3.67 7.65
N LEU A 61 -11.33 -4.01 8.11
CA LEU A 61 -12.48 -3.11 8.18
C LEU A 61 -12.56 -2.48 9.57
N GLU A 62 -12.47 -1.15 9.60
CA GLU A 62 -12.64 -0.32 10.79
C GLU A 62 -14.07 0.23 10.87
N ALA A 63 -14.50 0.58 12.06
CA ALA A 63 -15.73 1.34 12.28
C ALA A 63 -15.62 2.24 13.51
N ASP A 64 -16.29 3.38 13.45
CA ASP A 64 -16.44 4.24 14.62
C ASP A 64 -17.29 3.56 15.70
N CYS A 65 -16.99 3.85 16.96
CA CYS A 65 -17.81 3.51 18.10
C CYS A 65 -17.83 4.68 19.11
N PHE A 66 -18.83 4.71 19.98
CA PHE A 66 -19.02 5.82 20.91
C PHE A 66 -18.69 5.48 22.36
N GLN A 67 -18.29 4.23 22.62
CA GLN A 67 -17.91 3.73 23.95
C GLN A 67 -17.16 2.41 23.85
N GLU A 68 -16.54 1.97 24.94
CA GLU A 68 -15.98 0.62 24.99
C GLU A 68 -17.06 -0.42 24.65
N THR A 69 -16.79 -1.22 23.65
CA THR A 69 -17.74 -2.20 23.17
C THR A 69 -17.72 -3.42 24.08
N VAL A 70 -18.89 -3.74 24.64
CA VAL A 70 -19.16 -5.06 25.18
C VAL A 70 -19.72 -5.91 24.05
N VAL A 71 -19.03 -6.99 23.66
CA VAL A 71 -19.55 -7.93 22.68
C VAL A 71 -20.74 -8.70 23.26
N TYR A 72 -21.52 -9.33 22.39
CA TYR A 72 -22.73 -10.07 22.76
C TYR A 72 -22.53 -11.11 23.88
N THR A 73 -21.31 -11.65 24.01
CA THR A 73 -20.92 -12.59 25.10
C THR A 73 -20.66 -11.91 26.44
N GLY A 74 -20.73 -10.58 26.55
CA GLY A 74 -20.40 -9.83 27.75
C GLY A 74 -18.91 -9.50 27.93
N GLU A 75 -18.05 -9.95 27.04
CA GLU A 75 -16.62 -9.66 27.07
C GLU A 75 -16.32 -8.24 26.57
N LYS A 76 -15.38 -7.55 27.21
CA LYS A 76 -14.88 -6.25 26.75
C LYS A 76 -13.85 -6.45 25.64
N GLN A 77 -14.13 -5.89 24.46
CA GLN A 77 -13.20 -5.86 23.33
C GLN A 77 -12.98 -4.39 22.88
N PRO A 78 -12.13 -3.64 23.59
CA PRO A 78 -11.99 -2.20 23.38
C PRO A 78 -11.51 -1.82 21.98
N PHE A 79 -10.88 -2.75 21.24
CA PHE A 79 -10.40 -2.56 19.87
C PHE A 79 -11.08 -3.50 18.87
N GLY A 80 -12.19 -4.14 19.25
CA GLY A 80 -12.83 -5.17 18.44
C GLY A 80 -11.90 -6.36 18.20
N VAL A 81 -11.77 -6.78 16.93
CA VAL A 81 -10.91 -7.92 16.55
C VAL A 81 -9.49 -7.51 16.13
N MET A 82 -9.06 -6.27 16.43
CA MET A 82 -7.75 -5.73 16.01
C MET A 82 -6.56 -6.62 16.38
N PHE A 83 -6.49 -7.14 17.58
CA PHE A 83 -5.38 -8.01 18.00
C PHE A 83 -5.34 -9.31 17.20
N ARG A 84 -6.50 -9.88 16.91
CA ARG A 84 -6.60 -11.08 16.06
C ARG A 84 -6.17 -10.77 14.62
N ALA A 85 -6.59 -9.63 14.07
CA ALA A 85 -6.17 -9.18 12.76
C ALA A 85 -4.64 -9.01 12.71
N LEU A 86 -4.07 -8.29 13.68
CA LEU A 86 -2.63 -8.05 13.76
C LEU A 86 -1.83 -9.35 13.91
N ASP A 87 -2.26 -10.26 14.77
CA ASP A 87 -1.59 -11.54 15.00
C ASP A 87 -1.72 -12.52 13.83
N SER A 88 -2.69 -12.30 12.93
CA SER A 88 -2.89 -13.13 11.73
C SER A 88 -2.00 -12.73 10.54
N LEU A 89 -1.26 -11.61 10.65
CA LEU A 89 -0.35 -11.16 9.59
C LEU A 89 0.69 -12.22 9.27
N GLN A 90 0.96 -12.38 7.99
CA GLN A 90 1.97 -13.28 7.45
C GLN A 90 3.12 -12.49 6.82
N LYS A 91 4.22 -13.19 6.55
CA LYS A 91 5.37 -12.61 5.85
C LYS A 91 4.92 -12.03 4.50
N ASP A 92 5.48 -10.86 4.17
CA ASP A 92 5.22 -10.11 2.94
C ASP A 92 3.74 -9.65 2.76
N GLU A 93 2.92 -9.68 3.83
CA GLU A 93 1.60 -9.04 3.84
C GLU A 93 1.68 -7.57 4.25
N VAL A 94 0.71 -6.80 3.78
CA VAL A 94 0.46 -5.40 4.14
C VAL A 94 -0.84 -5.33 4.92
N TYR A 95 -0.78 -4.82 6.17
CA TYR A 95 -1.99 -4.44 6.90
C TYR A 95 -2.59 -3.23 6.20
N VAL A 96 -3.78 -3.36 5.62
CA VAL A 96 -4.46 -2.27 4.93
C VAL A 96 -5.84 -2.06 5.47
N CYS A 97 -6.16 -0.85 5.99
CA CYS A 97 -7.45 -0.60 6.64
C CYS A 97 -8.14 0.69 6.16
N THR A 98 -9.46 0.65 6.22
CA THR A 98 -10.38 1.78 5.97
C THR A 98 -11.70 1.56 6.72
N GLY A 99 -12.59 2.57 6.73
CA GLY A 99 -13.93 2.49 7.29
C GLY A 99 -14.16 3.34 8.53
N SER A 100 -13.12 3.93 9.10
CA SER A 100 -13.22 4.84 10.25
C SER A 100 -13.38 6.30 9.83
N SER A 101 -13.79 7.14 10.79
CA SER A 101 -13.63 8.59 10.69
C SER A 101 -12.18 9.01 10.91
N LEU A 102 -11.88 10.29 10.58
CA LEU A 102 -10.57 10.91 10.78
C LEU A 102 -10.41 11.54 12.17
N ASN A 103 -11.00 10.96 13.20
CA ASN A 103 -11.01 11.52 14.56
C ASN A 103 -9.99 10.87 15.52
N TYR A 104 -9.28 9.86 15.06
CA TYR A 104 -8.28 9.12 15.84
C TYR A 104 -7.28 8.41 14.93
N ALA A 105 -6.17 7.95 15.52
CA ALA A 105 -5.15 7.19 14.81
C ALA A 105 -5.49 5.70 14.81
N LEU A 106 -5.27 5.05 13.65
CA LEU A 106 -5.52 3.63 13.40
C LEU A 106 -4.28 2.77 13.58
N TRP A 107 -3.10 3.38 13.60
CA TRP A 107 -1.81 2.69 13.60
C TRP A 107 -0.81 3.35 14.54
N GLY A 108 0.08 2.55 15.14
CA GLY A 108 1.09 3.05 16.06
C GLY A 108 2.32 2.15 16.19
N GLU A 109 3.29 2.53 17.03
CA GLU A 109 4.57 1.84 17.21
C GLU A 109 4.42 0.38 17.65
N LEU A 110 3.55 0.07 18.60
CA LEU A 110 3.38 -1.31 19.09
C LEU A 110 2.81 -2.23 18.01
N MET A 111 1.88 -1.74 17.18
CA MET A 111 1.36 -2.49 16.04
C MET A 111 2.47 -2.71 15.00
N SER A 112 3.26 -1.68 14.69
CA SER A 112 4.43 -1.78 13.79
C SER A 112 5.46 -2.79 14.31
N THR A 113 5.73 -2.80 15.61
CA THR A 113 6.65 -3.74 16.25
C THR A 113 6.18 -5.18 16.07
N ARG A 114 4.88 -5.43 16.29
CA ARG A 114 4.31 -6.78 16.12
C ARG A 114 4.30 -7.20 14.66
N ALA A 115 3.84 -6.35 13.75
CA ALA A 115 3.79 -6.61 12.32
C ALA A 115 5.19 -6.90 11.75
N ARG A 116 6.19 -6.11 12.13
CA ARG A 116 7.59 -6.35 11.75
C ARG A 116 8.11 -7.70 12.24
N HIS A 117 7.80 -8.08 13.48
CA HIS A 117 8.17 -9.39 14.05
C HIS A 117 7.60 -10.56 13.22
N LEU A 118 6.37 -10.41 12.68
CA LEU A 118 5.72 -11.39 11.83
C LEU A 118 6.23 -11.37 10.37
N GLY A 119 7.10 -10.42 10.02
CA GLY A 119 7.65 -10.28 8.67
C GLY A 119 6.70 -9.58 7.70
N ALA A 120 5.69 -8.86 8.20
CA ALA A 120 4.82 -8.05 7.35
C ALA A 120 5.61 -6.96 6.62
N ALA A 121 5.18 -6.64 5.40
CA ALA A 121 5.84 -5.69 4.52
C ALA A 121 5.62 -4.22 4.94
N GLY A 122 4.56 -3.93 5.67
CA GLY A 122 4.22 -2.59 6.13
C GLY A 122 2.74 -2.42 6.46
N ALA A 123 2.32 -1.16 6.62
CA ALA A 123 0.94 -0.78 6.88
C ALA A 123 0.49 0.37 5.97
N VAL A 124 -0.77 0.31 5.52
CA VAL A 124 -1.45 1.34 4.75
C VAL A 124 -2.79 1.62 5.43
N VAL A 125 -2.97 2.83 5.95
CA VAL A 125 -4.16 3.15 6.74
C VAL A 125 -4.89 4.37 6.15
N ASP A 126 -6.19 4.23 5.88
CA ASP A 126 -7.08 5.31 5.44
C ASP A 126 -7.50 6.18 6.64
N GLY A 127 -6.51 6.68 7.34
CA GLY A 127 -6.64 7.46 8.56
C GLY A 127 -5.27 7.92 9.05
N PHE A 128 -5.17 8.27 10.30
CA PHE A 128 -3.94 8.76 10.90
C PHE A 128 -3.12 7.64 11.54
N SER A 129 -1.82 7.88 11.66
CA SER A 129 -0.92 7.11 12.51
C SER A 129 -0.46 7.95 13.72
N ARG A 130 -0.01 7.29 14.78
CA ARG A 130 0.62 7.92 15.96
C ARG A 130 1.95 7.25 16.29
N ASP A 131 2.65 7.76 17.29
CA ASP A 131 3.96 7.25 17.69
C ASP A 131 4.99 7.28 16.54
N THR A 132 4.86 8.28 15.65
CA THR A 132 5.61 8.40 14.38
C THR A 132 7.10 8.23 14.59
N LYS A 133 7.67 8.81 15.65
CA LYS A 133 9.10 8.70 15.97
C LYS A 133 9.55 7.24 16.20
N GLY A 134 8.71 6.45 16.86
CA GLY A 134 8.94 5.02 17.09
C GLY A 134 8.85 4.22 15.79
N ILE A 135 7.85 4.48 14.96
CA ILE A 135 7.68 3.82 13.66
C ILE A 135 8.89 4.10 12.74
N LEU A 136 9.34 5.36 12.68
CA LEU A 136 10.52 5.74 11.90
C LEU A 136 11.80 5.05 12.40
N LYS A 137 11.97 4.93 13.72
CA LYS A 137 13.11 4.21 14.31
C LYS A 137 13.09 2.71 13.99
N LEU A 138 11.90 2.13 13.87
CA LEU A 138 11.73 0.74 13.44
C LEU A 138 12.01 0.54 11.95
N ASP A 139 12.07 1.61 11.15
CA ASP A 139 12.13 1.55 9.69
C ASP A 139 11.02 0.65 9.10
N PHE A 140 9.81 0.76 9.67
CA PHE A 140 8.65 -0.02 9.23
C PHE A 140 7.81 0.80 8.26
N PRO A 141 7.70 0.39 6.98
CA PRO A 141 6.97 1.13 5.96
C PRO A 141 5.52 1.36 6.39
N THR A 142 5.16 2.64 6.56
CA THR A 142 3.82 3.04 7.02
C THR A 142 3.32 4.20 6.17
N PHE A 143 2.13 4.04 5.61
CA PHE A 143 1.43 5.00 4.79
C PHE A 143 0.12 5.38 5.47
N SER A 144 -0.13 6.67 5.64
CA SER A 144 -1.30 7.21 6.34
C SER A 144 -1.67 8.58 5.82
N ARG A 145 -2.79 9.12 6.27
CA ARG A 145 -3.19 10.53 6.00
C ARG A 145 -2.40 11.53 6.83
N GLY A 146 -1.41 11.08 7.60
CA GLY A 146 -0.57 11.90 8.45
C GLY A 146 -0.54 11.42 9.90
N ALA A 147 0.01 12.25 10.80
CA ALA A 147 0.14 11.95 12.22
C ALA A 147 -0.97 12.62 13.05
N TYR A 148 -1.57 11.87 13.96
CA TYR A 148 -2.53 12.38 14.95
C TYR A 148 -2.44 11.57 16.24
N ALA A 149 -2.25 12.23 17.36
CA ALA A 149 -1.95 11.56 18.64
C ALA A 149 -3.15 10.88 19.31
N GLN A 150 -4.39 11.17 18.87
CA GLN A 150 -5.60 10.66 19.48
C GLN A 150 -5.72 9.14 19.36
N ASP A 151 -5.91 8.45 20.49
CA ASP A 151 -6.09 6.99 20.51
C ASP A 151 -7.41 6.53 19.91
N GLN A 152 -7.40 5.38 19.27
CA GLN A 152 -8.58 4.67 18.74
C GLN A 152 -9.52 4.20 19.86
N ARG A 153 -8.98 3.78 21.00
CA ARG A 153 -9.80 3.27 22.12
C ARG A 153 -10.97 4.21 22.44
N VAL A 154 -12.16 3.65 22.67
CA VAL A 154 -13.48 4.27 22.86
C VAL A 154 -14.04 5.05 21.66
N ARG A 155 -13.32 5.14 20.53
CA ARG A 155 -13.73 5.90 19.32
C ARG A 155 -13.91 5.04 18.09
N GLY A 156 -13.12 3.98 17.98
CA GLY A 156 -13.14 3.08 16.86
C GLY A 156 -12.70 1.67 17.22
N ARG A 157 -12.96 0.75 16.32
CA ARG A 157 -12.61 -0.67 16.46
C ARG A 157 -12.47 -1.34 15.11
N VAL A 158 -11.66 -2.40 15.05
CA VAL A 158 -11.70 -3.35 13.94
C VAL A 158 -12.94 -4.22 14.06
N VAL A 159 -13.75 -4.26 13.02
CA VAL A 159 -14.98 -5.06 12.98
C VAL A 159 -14.80 -6.38 12.23
N ASP A 160 -13.90 -6.39 11.22
CA ASP A 160 -13.57 -7.58 10.44
C ASP A 160 -12.18 -7.45 9.79
N PHE A 161 -11.61 -8.56 9.35
CA PHE A 161 -10.33 -8.60 8.65
C PHE A 161 -10.27 -9.77 7.67
N ARG A 162 -9.34 -9.72 6.70
CA ARG A 162 -9.26 -10.62 5.56
C ARG A 162 -10.57 -10.63 4.75
N CYS A 163 -11.27 -9.51 4.77
CA CYS A 163 -12.49 -9.26 4.01
C CYS A 163 -12.23 -8.20 2.93
N SER A 164 -13.06 -8.15 1.90
CA SER A 164 -12.99 -7.05 0.92
C SER A 164 -13.39 -5.74 1.57
N ILE A 165 -12.59 -4.70 1.36
CA ILE A 165 -12.83 -3.36 1.86
C ILE A 165 -12.94 -2.37 0.70
N LYS A 166 -13.59 -1.22 0.94
CA LYS A 166 -13.79 -0.19 -0.07
C LYS A 166 -13.38 1.17 0.48
N PHE A 167 -12.42 1.81 -0.19
CA PHE A 167 -11.93 3.14 0.14
C PHE A 167 -12.92 4.24 -0.25
N SER A 168 -12.72 5.45 0.30
CA SER A 168 -13.61 6.61 0.08
C SER A 168 -13.71 7.04 -1.38
N ASN A 169 -12.67 6.81 -2.18
CA ASN A 169 -12.65 7.07 -3.63
C ASN A 169 -13.32 5.97 -4.47
N GLY A 170 -13.89 4.95 -3.82
CA GLY A 170 -14.62 3.86 -4.47
C GLY A 170 -13.77 2.65 -4.86
N LEU A 171 -12.44 2.69 -4.68
CA LEU A 171 -11.56 1.56 -4.95
C LEU A 171 -11.83 0.42 -3.94
N GLY A 172 -12.04 -0.80 -4.47
CA GLY A 172 -12.06 -2.03 -3.68
C GLY A 172 -10.66 -2.60 -3.51
N VAL A 173 -10.36 -3.14 -2.32
CA VAL A 173 -9.16 -3.94 -2.05
C VAL A 173 -9.59 -5.30 -1.53
N HIS A 174 -9.11 -6.34 -2.16
CA HIS A 174 -9.44 -7.72 -1.82
C HIS A 174 -8.27 -8.44 -1.17
N PRO A 175 -8.51 -9.45 -0.32
CA PRO A 175 -7.43 -10.27 0.21
C PRO A 175 -6.56 -10.84 -0.90
N GLY A 176 -5.24 -10.63 -0.80
CA GLY A 176 -4.29 -11.13 -1.79
C GLY A 176 -3.97 -10.20 -2.96
N ASP A 177 -4.71 -9.10 -3.17
CA ASP A 177 -4.26 -8.03 -4.06
C ASP A 177 -2.87 -7.55 -3.64
N VAL A 178 -2.11 -6.95 -4.55
CA VAL A 178 -0.78 -6.42 -4.20
C VAL A 178 -0.84 -4.91 -4.07
N LEU A 179 -0.42 -4.40 -2.91
CA LEU A 179 -0.19 -2.98 -2.71
C LEU A 179 1.25 -2.65 -3.06
N PHE A 180 1.42 -1.64 -3.88
CA PHE A 180 2.72 -1.02 -4.14
C PHE A 180 2.61 0.47 -3.82
N GLY A 181 3.44 0.95 -2.91
CA GLY A 181 3.47 2.35 -2.47
C GLY A 181 4.87 2.92 -2.43
N ASP A 182 4.98 4.17 -2.85
CA ASP A 182 6.17 5.00 -2.77
C ASP A 182 5.78 6.45 -2.42
N ILE A 183 6.68 7.41 -2.64
CA ILE A 183 6.44 8.82 -2.33
C ILE A 183 5.24 9.41 -3.10
N ASP A 184 4.91 8.86 -4.27
CA ASP A 184 3.83 9.37 -5.12
C ASP A 184 2.44 8.81 -4.75
N GLY A 185 2.38 7.81 -3.88
CA GLY A 185 1.13 7.25 -3.36
C GLY A 185 1.13 5.73 -3.32
N VAL A 186 -0.06 5.13 -3.31
CA VAL A 186 -0.25 3.68 -3.23
C VAL A 186 -1.14 3.22 -4.37
N VAL A 187 -0.66 2.27 -5.17
CA VAL A 187 -1.41 1.60 -6.22
C VAL A 187 -1.77 0.18 -5.79
N VAL A 188 -2.93 -0.30 -6.19
CA VAL A 188 -3.43 -1.65 -5.93
C VAL A 188 -3.43 -2.43 -7.23
N ILE A 189 -2.68 -3.52 -7.27
CA ILE A 189 -2.64 -4.43 -8.41
C ILE A 189 -3.52 -5.63 -8.08
N PRO A 190 -4.62 -5.89 -8.81
CA PRO A 190 -5.45 -7.06 -8.58
C PRO A 190 -4.63 -8.35 -8.71
N ALA A 191 -4.88 -9.31 -7.83
CA ALA A 191 -4.09 -10.54 -7.71
C ALA A 191 -3.92 -11.28 -9.06
N ASP A 192 -5.02 -11.38 -9.82
CA ASP A 192 -5.06 -12.08 -11.11
C ASP A 192 -4.27 -11.39 -12.22
N HIS A 193 -3.99 -10.09 -12.09
CA HIS A 193 -3.26 -9.28 -13.06
C HIS A 193 -1.80 -9.05 -12.70
N LEU A 194 -1.36 -9.47 -11.51
CA LEU A 194 -0.06 -9.09 -10.96
C LEU A 194 1.11 -9.33 -11.95
N ARG A 195 1.21 -10.52 -12.49
CA ARG A 195 2.38 -10.89 -13.31
C ARG A 195 2.41 -10.16 -14.64
N ASP A 196 1.24 -10.01 -15.27
CA ASP A 196 1.12 -9.33 -16.56
C ASP A 196 1.43 -7.83 -16.40
N ILE A 197 0.89 -7.19 -15.37
CA ILE A 197 1.16 -5.78 -15.05
C ILE A 197 2.65 -5.56 -14.74
N VAL A 198 3.26 -6.42 -13.91
CA VAL A 198 4.68 -6.28 -13.57
C VAL A 198 5.57 -6.46 -14.80
N GLN A 199 5.27 -7.43 -15.65
CA GLN A 199 6.02 -7.66 -16.90
C GLN A 199 5.93 -6.43 -17.82
N ALA A 200 4.73 -5.91 -18.06
CA ALA A 200 4.51 -4.73 -18.88
C ALA A 200 5.15 -3.45 -18.29
N ALA A 201 5.11 -3.29 -16.93
CA ALA A 201 5.76 -2.18 -16.26
C ALA A 201 7.29 -2.21 -16.41
N LEU A 202 7.91 -3.38 -16.31
CA LEU A 202 9.34 -3.55 -16.59
C LEU A 202 9.67 -3.16 -18.05
N GLU A 203 8.90 -3.62 -19.01
CA GLU A 203 9.09 -3.28 -20.42
C GLU A 203 9.01 -1.76 -20.64
N LYS A 204 8.02 -1.12 -20.03
CA LYS A 204 7.84 0.33 -20.10
C LYS A 204 9.03 1.09 -19.51
N VAL A 205 9.48 0.75 -18.30
CA VAL A 205 10.63 1.40 -17.63
C VAL A 205 11.90 1.28 -18.47
N TYR A 206 12.14 0.12 -19.07
CA TYR A 206 13.30 -0.05 -19.96
C TYR A 206 13.21 0.83 -21.22
N GLY A 207 11.99 1.00 -21.79
CA GLY A 207 11.73 1.93 -22.88
C GLY A 207 11.97 3.38 -22.46
N GLU A 208 11.38 3.82 -21.36
CA GLU A 208 11.53 5.18 -20.80
C GLU A 208 12.99 5.56 -20.53
N ASN A 209 13.79 4.64 -20.00
CA ASN A 209 15.22 4.85 -19.80
C ASN A 209 15.97 5.18 -21.12
N THR A 210 15.55 4.60 -22.23
CA THR A 210 16.11 4.89 -23.56
C THR A 210 15.72 6.30 -24.02
N VAL A 211 14.46 6.67 -23.86
CA VAL A 211 13.93 8.00 -24.16
C VAL A 211 14.61 9.08 -23.30
N ALA A 212 14.69 8.84 -22.00
CA ALA A 212 15.36 9.76 -21.07
C ALA A 212 16.83 10.01 -21.45
N LYS A 213 17.56 9.00 -21.92
CA LYS A 213 18.93 9.16 -22.42
C LYS A 213 18.97 10.03 -23.68
N ALA A 214 18.05 9.83 -24.62
CA ALA A 214 17.95 10.63 -25.84
C ALA A 214 17.63 12.10 -25.54
N ILE A 215 16.69 12.36 -24.59
CA ILE A 215 16.35 13.71 -24.16
C ILE A 215 17.53 14.39 -23.46
N ARG A 216 18.25 13.69 -22.58
CA ARG A 216 19.48 14.22 -21.95
C ARG A 216 20.57 14.55 -22.97
N ALA A 217 20.59 13.84 -24.10
CA ALA A 217 21.49 14.13 -25.22
C ALA A 217 21.01 15.28 -26.13
N GLY A 218 19.93 15.98 -25.77
CA GLY A 218 19.42 17.16 -26.47
C GLY A 218 18.26 16.89 -27.44
N MET A 219 17.66 15.69 -27.44
CA MET A 219 16.46 15.42 -28.23
C MET A 219 15.28 16.21 -27.66
N SER A 220 14.49 16.88 -28.51
CA SER A 220 13.28 17.58 -28.08
C SER A 220 12.19 16.57 -27.67
N ALA A 221 11.29 17.00 -26.77
CA ALA A 221 10.18 16.19 -26.32
C ALA A 221 9.28 15.71 -27.49
N GLN A 222 8.96 16.60 -28.43
CA GLN A 222 8.19 16.24 -29.62
C GLN A 222 8.88 15.17 -30.44
N LYS A 223 10.19 15.32 -30.70
CA LYS A 223 10.97 14.33 -31.47
C LYS A 223 11.08 13.00 -30.73
N ALA A 224 11.20 13.02 -29.39
CA ALA A 224 11.21 11.81 -28.56
C ALA A 224 9.87 11.06 -28.70
N TRP A 225 8.75 11.76 -28.58
CA TRP A 225 7.42 11.20 -28.79
C TRP A 225 7.25 10.60 -30.19
N ASP A 226 7.59 11.35 -31.24
CA ASP A 226 7.47 10.91 -32.65
C ASP A 226 8.33 9.69 -32.94
N THR A 227 9.46 9.53 -32.22
CA THR A 227 10.42 8.44 -32.44
C THR A 227 10.11 7.18 -31.64
N TYR A 228 9.70 7.34 -30.38
CA TYR A 228 9.59 6.23 -29.41
C TYR A 228 8.14 5.95 -28.98
N GLY A 229 7.20 6.89 -29.17
CA GLY A 229 5.84 6.78 -28.67
C GLY A 229 5.73 6.74 -27.14
N ILE A 230 6.78 7.16 -26.42
CA ILE A 230 6.89 7.16 -24.97
C ILE A 230 7.30 8.57 -24.54
N MET A 231 6.65 9.06 -23.45
CA MET A 231 6.98 10.34 -22.84
C MET A 231 6.70 10.29 -21.33
#